data_68205b65ab45c850e7cadda5032106a5
#
_entry.id   68205b65ab45c850e7cadda5032106a5
#
_cell.length_a   1.000
_cell.length_b   1.000
_cell.length_c   1.000
_cell.angle_alpha   90.00
_cell.angle_beta   90.00
_cell.angle_gamma   90.00
#
_symmetry.space_group_name_H-M   'P 1'
#
loop_
_entity.id
_entity.type
_entity.pdbx_description
1 polymer ?
#
loop_
_entity_poly.entity_id
_entity_poly.type
_entity_poly.pdbx_seq_one_letter_code
_entity_poly.pdbx_strand_id
1 'polypeptide(L)'
;SEDYTIRTAMLEQRFVCGDISLASELSEKLWNNLFEGTAKDFISAKLKERENRHEKHGQRYMVEPNVKEGKGGLRDLQSLYWIAKYVYKTQRISDLVELNVFRSDEHEQFDKAEEFLWAVRCQMHHLSDRAIEQLSFDLQVEVATAMGYKDSHARRAVEIFMQDYFRHATRVGDLT
;
A
#
# COMPACT_ATOMS: atom_id res chain seq x y z
N SER A 1 22.32 -9.22 12.08
CA SER A 1 20.96 -9.31 11.53
C SER A 1 20.87 -8.36 10.36
N GLU A 2 20.50 -8.87 9.21
CA GLU A 2 20.28 -8.01 8.05
C GLU A 2 19.06 -7.14 8.32
N ASP A 3 19.25 -5.81 8.25
CA ASP A 3 18.15 -4.86 8.47
C ASP A 3 17.38 -4.65 7.15
N TYR A 4 16.29 -5.40 7.00
CA TYR A 4 15.42 -5.30 5.82
C TYR A 4 14.67 -3.96 5.73
N THR A 5 14.59 -3.20 6.83
CA THR A 5 14.05 -1.83 6.82
C THR A 5 14.97 -0.91 6.05
N ILE A 6 16.28 -1.01 6.29
CA ILE A 6 17.30 -0.26 5.54
C ILE A 6 17.26 -0.66 4.06
N ARG A 7 17.17 -1.97 3.74
CA ARG A 7 17.07 -2.42 2.35
C ARG A 7 15.83 -1.88 1.65
N THR A 8 14.69 -1.84 2.34
CA THR A 8 13.46 -1.25 1.80
C THR A 8 13.62 0.25 1.53
N ALA A 9 14.26 0.99 2.45
CA ALA A 9 14.54 2.41 2.24
C ALA A 9 15.49 2.65 1.04
N MET A 10 16.50 1.80 0.88
CA MET A 10 17.41 1.87 -0.27
C MET A 10 16.70 1.52 -1.60
N LEU A 11 15.72 0.60 -1.56
CA LEU A 11 14.91 0.24 -2.72
C LEU A 11 14.03 1.42 -3.19
N GLU A 12 13.60 2.29 -2.27
CA GLU A 12 12.76 3.46 -2.52
C GLU A 12 13.55 4.74 -2.85
N GLN A 13 14.88 4.63 -3.03
CA GLN A 13 15.69 5.78 -3.41
C GLN A 13 15.20 6.40 -4.72
N ARG A 14 15.29 7.72 -4.81
CA ARG A 14 15.02 8.47 -6.03
C ARG A 14 16.01 9.62 -6.19
N PHE A 15 16.42 9.89 -7.42
CA PHE A 15 17.19 11.07 -7.72
C PHE A 15 16.33 12.33 -7.54
N VAL A 16 16.85 13.31 -6.82
CA VAL A 16 16.19 14.61 -6.62
C VAL A 16 16.92 15.71 -7.38
N CYS A 17 18.22 15.88 -7.12
CA CYS A 17 19.07 16.85 -7.79
C CYS A 17 20.55 16.53 -7.53
N GLY A 18 21.44 17.16 -8.26
CA GLY A 18 22.89 16.99 -8.14
C GLY A 18 23.50 16.25 -9.33
N ASP A 19 24.58 15.50 -9.10
CA ASP A 19 25.25 14.73 -10.12
C ASP A 19 24.53 13.38 -10.35
N ILE A 20 23.93 13.23 -11.52
CA ILE A 20 23.22 12.03 -11.90
C ILE A 20 24.14 10.80 -12.04
N SER A 21 25.42 10.99 -12.32
CA SER A 21 26.38 9.88 -12.43
C SER A 21 26.57 9.17 -11.09
N LEU A 22 26.62 9.92 -9.99
CA LEU A 22 26.67 9.37 -8.63
C LEU A 22 25.42 8.59 -8.27
N ALA A 23 24.23 9.08 -8.67
CA ALA A 23 22.99 8.38 -8.44
C ALA A 23 22.92 7.07 -9.22
N SER A 24 23.39 7.07 -10.46
CA SER A 24 23.47 5.87 -11.31
C SER A 24 24.45 4.84 -10.74
N GLU A 25 25.64 5.27 -10.33
CA GLU A 25 26.66 4.41 -9.71
C GLU A 25 26.15 3.79 -8.40
N LEU A 26 25.46 4.58 -7.56
CA LEU A 26 24.83 4.07 -6.35
C LEU A 26 23.78 3.01 -6.66
N SER A 27 22.89 3.28 -7.62
CA SER A 27 21.85 2.33 -8.04
C SER A 27 22.46 1.02 -8.54
N GLU A 28 23.49 1.09 -9.37
CA GLU A 28 24.19 -0.09 -9.88
C GLU A 28 24.83 -0.91 -8.75
N LYS A 29 25.53 -0.26 -7.82
CA LYS A 29 26.12 -0.93 -6.65
C LYS A 29 25.08 -1.58 -5.74
N LEU A 30 23.93 -0.94 -5.53
CA LEU A 30 22.84 -1.51 -4.74
C LEU A 30 22.31 -2.79 -5.39
N TRP A 31 22.05 -2.78 -6.70
CA TRP A 31 21.55 -3.94 -7.40
C TRP A 31 22.57 -5.07 -7.47
N ASN A 32 23.82 -4.79 -7.77
CA ASN A 32 24.83 -5.83 -7.98
C ASN A 32 25.42 -6.38 -6.68
N ASN A 33 25.48 -5.59 -5.60
CA ASN A 33 26.16 -6.00 -4.37
C ASN A 33 25.21 -6.28 -3.19
N LEU A 34 24.07 -5.54 -3.11
CA LEU A 34 23.19 -5.63 -1.95
C LEU A 34 21.95 -6.48 -2.21
N PHE A 35 21.35 -6.39 -3.40
CA PHE A 35 20.08 -7.03 -3.71
C PHE A 35 20.25 -8.38 -4.46
N GLU A 36 21.34 -8.57 -5.16
CA GLU A 36 21.58 -9.78 -5.92
C GLU A 36 21.61 -11.03 -5.03
N GLY A 37 20.91 -12.08 -5.44
CA GLY A 37 20.87 -13.36 -4.76
C GLY A 37 20.05 -13.41 -3.45
N THR A 38 19.51 -12.27 -2.98
CA THR A 38 18.84 -12.17 -1.67
C THR A 38 17.30 -12.04 -1.74
N ALA A 39 16.71 -12.25 -2.92
CA ALA A 39 15.27 -12.06 -3.14
C ALA A 39 14.40 -12.95 -2.24
N LYS A 40 14.77 -14.23 -2.05
CA LYS A 40 14.02 -15.15 -1.19
C LYS A 40 13.94 -14.69 0.25
N ASP A 41 15.06 -14.21 0.80
CA ASP A 41 15.14 -13.75 2.17
C ASP A 41 14.36 -12.45 2.36
N PHE A 42 14.44 -11.54 1.37
CA PHE A 42 13.63 -10.31 1.37
C PHE A 42 12.14 -10.60 1.34
N ILE A 43 11.67 -11.50 0.46
CA ILE A 43 10.27 -11.93 0.39
C ILE A 43 9.82 -12.50 1.73
N SER A 44 10.59 -13.46 2.28
CA SER A 44 10.26 -14.08 3.56
C SER A 44 10.16 -13.07 4.70
N ALA A 45 11.08 -12.10 4.75
CA ALA A 45 11.05 -11.04 5.73
C ALA A 45 9.81 -10.14 5.58
N LYS A 46 9.46 -9.75 4.35
CA LYS A 46 8.27 -8.91 4.09
C LYS A 46 6.96 -9.63 4.37
N LEU A 47 6.86 -10.91 4.06
CA LEU A 47 5.68 -11.71 4.42
C LEU A 47 5.55 -11.85 5.94
N LYS A 48 6.64 -12.09 6.66
CA LYS A 48 6.64 -12.14 8.12
C LYS A 48 6.27 -10.80 8.76
N GLU A 49 6.81 -9.67 8.24
CA GLU A 49 6.40 -8.33 8.68
C GLU A 49 4.90 -8.12 8.48
N ARG A 50 4.34 -8.56 7.36
CA ARG A 50 2.91 -8.49 7.05
C ARG A 50 2.08 -9.33 8.02
N GLU A 51 2.44 -10.57 8.28
CA GLU A 51 1.76 -11.44 9.26
C GLU A 51 1.73 -10.80 10.65
N ASN A 52 2.88 -10.38 11.17
CA ASN A 52 2.99 -9.70 12.46
C ASN A 52 2.13 -8.42 12.53
N ARG A 53 2.03 -7.68 11.44
CA ARG A 53 1.20 -6.48 11.33
C ARG A 53 -0.29 -6.83 11.37
N HIS A 54 -0.71 -7.85 10.63
CA HIS A 54 -2.10 -8.31 10.63
C HIS A 54 -2.54 -8.86 11.99
N GLU A 55 -1.66 -9.55 12.72
CA GLU A 55 -1.92 -9.97 14.10
C GLU A 55 -2.14 -8.77 15.04
N LYS A 56 -1.36 -7.70 14.84
CA LYS A 56 -1.37 -6.51 15.69
C LYS A 56 -2.54 -5.56 15.43
N HIS A 57 -2.93 -5.40 14.17
CA HIS A 57 -3.92 -4.40 13.73
C HIS A 57 -5.27 -5.02 13.33
N GLY A 58 -5.44 -6.31 13.57
CA GLY A 58 -6.71 -7.00 13.42
C GLY A 58 -7.06 -7.45 12.02
N GLN A 59 -8.25 -8.05 11.92
CA GLN A 59 -8.75 -8.67 10.71
C GLN A 59 -9.33 -7.64 9.72
N ARG A 60 -9.49 -8.04 8.45
CA ARG A 60 -10.01 -7.23 7.34
C ARG A 60 -11.36 -6.56 7.61
N TYR A 61 -12.22 -7.20 8.38
CA TYR A 61 -13.59 -6.75 8.64
C TYR A 61 -13.76 -6.11 10.02
N MET A 62 -12.74 -5.48 10.54
CA MET A 62 -12.90 -4.65 11.74
C MET A 62 -13.81 -3.47 11.45
N VAL A 63 -14.76 -3.20 12.33
CA VAL A 63 -15.72 -2.10 12.17
C VAL A 63 -15.06 -0.71 12.18
N GLU A 64 -13.89 -0.59 12.81
CA GLU A 64 -13.03 0.59 12.79
C GLU A 64 -11.64 0.17 12.26
N PRO A 65 -11.45 0.07 10.94
CA PRO A 65 -10.21 -0.45 10.36
C PRO A 65 -9.05 0.55 10.46
N ASN A 66 -7.83 0.02 10.55
CA ASN A 66 -6.62 0.81 10.33
C ASN A 66 -6.33 0.86 8.82
N VAL A 67 -6.47 2.04 8.21
CA VAL A 67 -6.38 2.24 6.76
C VAL A 67 -4.99 1.95 6.21
N LYS A 68 -3.96 2.15 7.01
CA LYS A 68 -2.57 1.94 6.63
C LYS A 68 -2.09 0.53 6.94
N GLU A 69 -2.19 0.12 8.20
CA GLU A 69 -1.53 -1.09 8.71
C GLU A 69 -2.48 -2.30 8.80
N GLY A 70 -3.79 -2.09 8.68
CA GLY A 70 -4.80 -3.15 8.71
C GLY A 70 -4.71 -4.07 7.49
N LYS A 71 -5.33 -5.24 7.59
CA LYS A 71 -5.40 -6.21 6.49
C LYS A 71 -6.17 -5.64 5.31
N GLY A 72 -5.53 -5.64 4.15
CA GLY A 72 -6.06 -5.00 2.93
C GLY A 72 -5.86 -3.48 2.92
N GLY A 73 -5.05 -2.92 3.82
CA GLY A 73 -4.69 -1.50 3.85
C GLY A 73 -3.50 -1.15 2.96
N LEU A 74 -3.13 0.13 2.97
CA LEU A 74 -2.06 0.69 2.13
C LEU A 74 -0.71 -0.03 2.27
N ARG A 75 -0.38 -0.52 3.47
CA ARG A 75 0.89 -1.21 3.69
C ARG A 75 0.95 -2.58 2.98
N ASP A 76 -0.18 -3.23 2.76
CA ASP A 76 -0.21 -4.47 2.00
C ASP A 76 0.11 -4.22 0.52
N LEU A 77 -0.47 -3.17 -0.08
CA LEU A 77 -0.12 -2.72 -1.43
C LEU A 77 1.37 -2.34 -1.55
N GLN A 78 1.88 -1.58 -0.60
CA GLN A 78 3.30 -1.21 -0.57
C GLN A 78 4.21 -2.44 -0.44
N SER A 79 3.83 -3.41 0.39
CA SER A 79 4.61 -4.65 0.55
C SER A 79 4.68 -5.45 -0.74
N LEU A 80 3.56 -5.55 -1.47
CA LEU A 80 3.51 -6.18 -2.79
C LEU A 80 4.42 -5.44 -3.78
N TYR A 81 4.32 -4.11 -3.82
CA TYR A 81 5.17 -3.29 -4.68
C TYR A 81 6.67 -3.47 -4.38
N TRP A 82 7.07 -3.46 -3.11
CA TRP A 82 8.47 -3.68 -2.74
C TRP A 82 8.98 -5.06 -3.15
N ILE A 83 8.17 -6.11 -2.95
CA ILE A 83 8.51 -7.46 -3.39
C ILE A 83 8.68 -7.49 -4.91
N ALA A 84 7.72 -6.94 -5.65
CA ALA A 84 7.76 -6.90 -7.10
C ALA A 84 8.98 -6.12 -7.63
N LYS A 85 9.22 -4.94 -7.08
CA LYS A 85 10.38 -4.11 -7.41
C LYS A 85 11.69 -4.84 -7.15
N TYR A 86 11.79 -5.53 -6.01
CA TYR A 86 12.99 -6.27 -5.63
C TYR A 86 13.26 -7.47 -6.56
N VAL A 87 12.22 -8.23 -6.88
CA VAL A 87 12.32 -9.47 -7.68
C VAL A 87 12.53 -9.18 -9.16
N TYR A 88 11.73 -8.25 -9.70
CA TYR A 88 11.68 -7.97 -11.14
C TYR A 88 12.50 -6.77 -11.56
N LYS A 89 13.16 -6.08 -10.61
CA LYS A 89 13.97 -4.88 -10.85
C LYS A 89 13.18 -3.77 -11.58
N THR A 90 11.86 -3.69 -11.33
CA THR A 90 10.97 -2.72 -11.97
C THR A 90 10.97 -1.39 -11.21
N GLN A 91 10.59 -0.31 -11.89
CA GLN A 91 10.41 1.00 -11.28
C GLN A 91 8.91 1.34 -11.06
N ARG A 92 8.02 0.69 -11.79
CA ARG A 92 6.58 0.95 -11.76
C ARG A 92 5.81 -0.36 -11.73
N ILE A 93 4.64 -0.36 -11.08
CA ILE A 93 3.72 -1.51 -11.08
C ILE A 93 3.26 -1.87 -12.50
N SER A 94 3.06 -0.87 -13.38
CA SER A 94 2.71 -1.10 -14.79
C SER A 94 3.69 -2.03 -15.53
N ASP A 95 4.97 -2.00 -15.16
CA ASP A 95 5.98 -2.84 -15.79
C ASP A 95 5.72 -4.33 -15.54
N LEU A 96 5.01 -4.67 -14.45
CA LEU A 96 4.62 -6.05 -14.11
C LEU A 96 3.57 -6.62 -15.09
N VAL A 97 2.79 -5.77 -15.74
CA VAL A 97 1.86 -6.19 -16.80
C VAL A 97 2.65 -6.62 -18.04
N GLU A 98 3.65 -5.83 -18.42
CA GLU A 98 4.54 -6.15 -19.55
C GLU A 98 5.32 -7.45 -19.31
N LEU A 99 5.67 -7.73 -18.04
CA LEU A 99 6.34 -8.94 -17.60
C LEU A 99 5.39 -10.14 -17.42
N ASN A 100 4.09 -10.00 -17.71
CA ASN A 100 3.05 -11.01 -17.48
C ASN A 100 2.97 -11.52 -16.03
N VAL A 101 3.35 -10.70 -15.05
CA VAL A 101 3.22 -10.96 -13.62
C VAL A 101 1.83 -10.56 -13.13
N PHE A 102 1.35 -9.41 -13.61
CA PHE A 102 -0.02 -8.94 -13.42
C PHE A 102 -0.78 -8.97 -14.74
N ARG A 103 -2.07 -9.33 -14.66
CA ARG A 103 -2.99 -9.07 -15.76
C ARG A 103 -3.38 -7.58 -15.75
N SER A 104 -3.82 -7.08 -16.90
CA SER A 104 -4.24 -5.67 -17.01
C SER A 104 -5.40 -5.32 -16.07
N ASP A 105 -6.35 -6.25 -15.87
CA ASP A 105 -7.47 -6.07 -14.95
C ASP A 105 -7.04 -6.07 -13.48
N GLU A 106 -6.02 -6.83 -13.10
CA GLU A 106 -5.43 -6.82 -11.75
C GLU A 106 -4.70 -5.51 -11.47
N HIS A 107 -3.96 -4.99 -12.45
CA HIS A 107 -3.32 -3.68 -12.36
C HIS A 107 -4.35 -2.56 -12.16
N GLU A 108 -5.41 -2.54 -12.98
CA GLU A 108 -6.47 -1.55 -12.85
C GLU A 108 -7.16 -1.61 -11.47
N GLN A 109 -7.33 -2.81 -10.93
CA GLN A 109 -7.89 -2.99 -9.58
C GLN A 109 -6.93 -2.53 -8.50
N PHE A 110 -5.62 -2.74 -8.68
CA PHE A 110 -4.58 -2.25 -7.79
C PHE A 110 -4.61 -0.72 -7.72
N ASP A 111 -4.55 -0.05 -8.88
CA ASP A 111 -4.54 1.41 -8.98
C ASP A 111 -5.79 2.03 -8.33
N LYS A 112 -6.98 1.49 -8.64
CA LYS A 112 -8.24 1.95 -8.04
C LYS A 112 -8.28 1.78 -6.52
N ALA A 113 -7.75 0.68 -6.01
CA ALA A 113 -7.69 0.44 -4.58
C ALA A 113 -6.67 1.36 -3.89
N GLU A 114 -5.52 1.57 -4.50
CA GLU A 114 -4.49 2.47 -3.99
C GLU A 114 -5.00 3.91 -3.93
N GLU A 115 -5.56 4.42 -5.03
CA GLU A 115 -6.13 5.76 -5.12
C GLU A 115 -7.23 5.98 -4.07
N PHE A 116 -8.15 5.03 -3.94
CA PHE A 116 -9.22 5.10 -2.95
C PHE A 116 -8.69 5.14 -1.51
N LEU A 117 -7.79 4.22 -1.14
CA LEU A 117 -7.24 4.16 0.21
C LEU A 117 -6.40 5.40 0.55
N TRP A 118 -5.65 5.95 -0.41
CA TRP A 118 -4.96 7.21 -0.24
C TRP A 118 -5.92 8.39 -0.05
N ALA A 119 -7.00 8.46 -0.84
CA ALA A 119 -8.02 9.49 -0.67
C ALA A 119 -8.65 9.43 0.72
N VAL A 120 -9.05 8.23 1.19
CA VAL A 120 -9.57 8.03 2.54
C VAL A 120 -8.58 8.52 3.59
N ARG A 121 -7.31 8.09 3.50
CA ARG A 121 -6.27 8.46 4.46
C ARG A 121 -6.01 9.97 4.49
N CYS A 122 -5.95 10.61 3.33
CA CYS A 122 -5.77 12.06 3.23
C CYS A 122 -6.93 12.82 3.87
N GLN A 123 -8.18 12.39 3.63
CA GLN A 123 -9.34 12.99 4.27
C GLN A 123 -9.32 12.82 5.80
N MET A 124 -8.96 11.63 6.30
CA MET A 124 -8.81 11.40 7.73
C MET A 124 -7.81 12.37 8.37
N HIS A 125 -6.63 12.54 7.74
CA HIS A 125 -5.60 13.45 8.26
C HIS A 125 -6.03 14.91 8.20
N HIS A 126 -6.72 15.31 7.12
CA HIS A 126 -7.24 16.67 6.97
C HIS A 126 -8.32 17.00 8.02
N LEU A 127 -9.27 16.10 8.23
CA LEU A 127 -10.37 16.31 9.19
C LEU A 127 -9.90 16.27 10.65
N SER A 128 -8.82 15.55 10.94
CA SER A 128 -8.30 15.36 12.31
C SER A 128 -7.17 16.31 12.69
N ASP A 129 -6.63 17.10 11.75
CA ASP A 129 -5.40 17.91 11.90
C ASP A 129 -4.18 17.13 12.42
N ARG A 130 -4.18 15.81 12.26
CA ARG A 130 -3.10 14.93 12.70
C ARG A 130 -3.07 13.61 11.91
N ALA A 131 -1.92 12.94 11.94
CA ALA A 131 -1.75 11.63 11.32
C ALA A 131 -2.47 10.53 12.11
N ILE A 132 -3.75 10.30 11.81
CA ILE A 132 -4.57 9.21 12.34
C ILE A 132 -4.70 8.13 11.28
N GLU A 133 -4.54 6.87 11.67
CA GLU A 133 -4.65 5.72 10.78
C GLU A 133 -5.89 4.84 11.09
N GLN A 134 -6.52 5.06 12.24
CA GLN A 134 -7.73 4.35 12.67
C GLN A 134 -8.98 5.09 12.16
N LEU A 135 -9.76 4.44 11.30
CA LEU A 135 -11.02 4.98 10.77
C LEU A 135 -12.15 4.70 11.78
N SER A 136 -12.22 5.55 12.82
CA SER A 136 -13.25 5.48 13.88
C SER A 136 -14.64 5.77 13.34
N PHE A 137 -15.69 5.38 14.07
CA PHE A 137 -17.09 5.60 13.67
C PHE A 137 -17.39 7.07 13.34
N ASP A 138 -16.88 8.00 14.11
CA ASP A 138 -17.08 9.43 13.87
C ASP A 138 -16.41 9.87 12.57
N LEU A 139 -15.15 9.44 12.35
CA LEU A 139 -14.43 9.72 11.12
C LEU A 139 -15.06 9.07 9.89
N GLN A 140 -15.68 7.90 10.02
CA GLN A 140 -16.38 7.27 8.89
C GLN A 140 -17.47 8.18 8.33
N VAL A 141 -18.23 8.87 9.19
CA VAL A 141 -19.30 9.78 8.78
C VAL A 141 -18.72 11.03 8.11
N GLU A 142 -17.69 11.62 8.73
CA GLU A 142 -17.06 12.83 8.22
C GLU A 142 -16.34 12.57 6.89
N VAL A 143 -15.57 11.48 6.79
CA VAL A 143 -14.86 11.07 5.55
C VAL A 143 -15.87 10.75 4.45
N ALA A 144 -16.95 10.02 4.74
CA ALA A 144 -17.99 9.75 3.74
C ALA A 144 -18.55 11.03 3.14
N THR A 145 -18.83 12.03 3.99
CA THR A 145 -19.32 13.35 3.56
C THR A 145 -18.27 14.10 2.73
N ALA A 146 -17.03 14.13 3.18
CA ALA A 146 -15.92 14.80 2.50
C ALA A 146 -15.59 14.18 1.14
N MET A 147 -15.77 12.87 1.00
CA MET A 147 -15.61 12.15 -0.26
C MET A 147 -16.85 12.21 -1.17
N GLY A 148 -17.89 12.94 -0.78
CA GLY A 148 -19.06 13.19 -1.62
C GLY A 148 -20.13 12.09 -1.62
N TYR A 149 -20.06 11.13 -0.70
CA TYR A 149 -21.13 10.13 -0.52
C TYR A 149 -22.40 10.80 0.00
N LYS A 150 -23.55 10.33 -0.48
CA LYS A 150 -24.87 10.88 -0.15
C LYS A 150 -25.82 9.78 0.29
N ASP A 151 -26.74 10.15 1.17
CA ASP A 151 -27.82 9.27 1.56
C ASP A 151 -28.67 8.85 0.35
N SER A 152 -29.09 7.62 0.32
CA SER A 152 -30.06 7.08 -0.64
C SER A 152 -31.34 6.68 0.09
N HIS A 153 -32.40 6.33 -0.67
CA HIS A 153 -33.66 5.86 -0.08
C HIS A 153 -33.52 4.65 0.86
N ALA A 154 -32.47 3.83 0.67
CA ALA A 154 -32.29 2.58 1.38
C ALA A 154 -31.08 2.56 2.33
N ARG A 155 -30.10 3.48 2.16
CA ARG A 155 -28.82 3.44 2.90
C ARG A 155 -28.26 4.83 3.16
N ARG A 156 -27.60 4.97 4.30
CA ARG A 156 -26.87 6.21 4.64
C ARG A 156 -25.54 6.29 3.89
N ALA A 157 -25.06 7.53 3.69
CA ALA A 157 -23.78 7.81 3.04
C ALA A 157 -22.61 6.99 3.62
N VAL A 158 -22.54 6.91 4.94
CA VAL A 158 -21.50 6.14 5.64
C VAL A 158 -21.56 4.63 5.36
N GLU A 159 -22.76 4.08 5.18
CA GLU A 159 -22.93 2.65 4.87
C GLU A 159 -22.44 2.35 3.44
N ILE A 160 -22.70 3.26 2.49
CA ILE A 160 -22.25 3.14 1.11
C ILE A 160 -20.72 3.27 1.06
N PHE A 161 -20.17 4.27 1.75
CA PHE A 161 -18.74 4.47 1.87
C PHE A 161 -18.02 3.26 2.46
N MET A 162 -18.50 2.73 3.59
CA MET A 162 -17.88 1.57 4.23
C MET A 162 -18.01 0.29 3.38
N GLN A 163 -19.08 0.14 2.62
CA GLN A 163 -19.18 -0.95 1.64
C GLN A 163 -18.07 -0.83 0.57
N ASP A 164 -17.82 0.36 0.05
CA ASP A 164 -16.75 0.60 -0.93
C ASP A 164 -15.38 0.38 -0.28
N TYR A 165 -15.16 0.87 0.94
CA TYR A 165 -13.94 0.63 1.69
C TYR A 165 -13.62 -0.87 1.79
N PHE A 166 -14.57 -1.67 2.27
CA PHE A 166 -14.35 -3.12 2.42
C PHE A 166 -14.19 -3.83 1.08
N ARG A 167 -14.82 -3.34 0.02
CA ARG A 167 -14.60 -3.87 -1.34
C ARG A 167 -13.16 -3.66 -1.79
N HIS A 168 -12.59 -2.46 -1.60
CA HIS A 168 -11.20 -2.17 -1.92
C HIS A 168 -10.24 -2.95 -1.03
N ALA A 169 -10.46 -2.99 0.28
CA ALA A 169 -9.63 -3.76 1.21
C ALA A 169 -9.64 -5.28 0.89
N THR A 170 -10.78 -5.82 0.43
CA THR A 170 -10.87 -7.21 -0.01
C THR A 170 -10.04 -7.45 -1.27
N ARG A 171 -10.15 -6.58 -2.27
CA ARG A 171 -9.34 -6.67 -3.49
C ARG A 171 -7.84 -6.61 -3.22
N VAL A 172 -7.41 -5.68 -2.36
CA VAL A 172 -6.01 -5.63 -1.92
C VAL A 172 -5.57 -6.95 -1.31
N GLY A 173 -6.39 -7.52 -0.42
CA GLY A 173 -6.06 -8.79 0.22
C GLY A 173 -6.06 -10.00 -0.74
N ASP A 174 -6.77 -9.93 -1.85
CA ASP A 174 -6.78 -10.99 -2.86
C ASP A 174 -5.58 -10.89 -3.81
N LEU A 175 -5.03 -9.68 -4.00
CA LEU A 175 -3.83 -9.41 -4.80
C LEU A 175 -2.52 -9.68 -4.03
N THR A 176 -2.55 -9.70 -2.70
CA THR A 176 -1.38 -9.78 -1.83
C THR A 176 -1.32 -11.07 -1.03
#